data_c3008a56d5250cafc644ac372dd981b5
#
_entry.id   c3008a56d5250cafc644ac372dd981b5
#
_cell.length_a   1.000
_cell.length_b   1.000
_cell.length_c   1.000
_cell.angle_alpha   90.00
_cell.angle_beta   90.00
_cell.angle_gamma   90.00
#
_symmetry.space_group_name_H-M   'P 1'
#
loop_
_entity.id
_entity.type
_entity.pdbx_description
1 polymer ?
#
loop_
_entity_poly.entity_id
_entity_poly.type
_entity_poly.pdbx_seq_one_letter_code
_entity_poly.pdbx_strand_id
1 'polypeptide(L)'
;MAKAIPFKQIVEKAHLYEAEMTRFLRDMIAIPSESCDEKRVVHRIKEEMERVGFDKVEIDPMGNVLGYIGHGPRLLAMDAHI
;
A
#
# COMPACT_ATOMS: atom_id res chain seq x y z
N MET A 1 29.25 9.27 -3.97
CA MET A 1 28.81 8.99 -5.34
C MET A 1 27.36 8.57 -5.35
N ALA A 2 26.56 9.24 -6.15
CA ALA A 2 25.16 8.86 -6.29
C ALA A 2 25.06 7.58 -7.12
N LYS A 3 24.28 6.60 -6.65
CA LYS A 3 23.99 5.42 -7.45
C LYS A 3 23.01 5.77 -8.55
N ALA A 4 23.19 5.18 -9.71
CA ALA A 4 22.20 5.32 -10.78
C ALA A 4 20.88 4.67 -10.33
N ILE A 5 19.76 5.30 -10.66
CA ILE A 5 18.45 4.74 -10.35
C ILE A 5 18.19 3.55 -11.28
N PRO A 6 17.86 2.36 -10.74
CA PRO A 6 17.68 1.16 -11.54
C PRO A 6 16.29 1.12 -12.18
N PHE A 7 16.00 2.04 -13.09
CA PHE A 7 14.67 2.15 -13.73
C PHE A 7 14.19 0.85 -14.36
N LYS A 8 15.10 0.12 -15.02
CA LYS A 8 14.73 -1.14 -15.65
C LYS A 8 14.26 -2.16 -14.62
N GLN A 9 14.95 -2.26 -13.48
CA GLN A 9 14.55 -3.15 -12.40
C GLN A 9 13.22 -2.76 -11.79
N ILE A 10 12.95 -1.45 -11.67
CA ILE A 10 11.67 -0.95 -11.16
C ILE A 10 10.53 -1.37 -12.09
N VAL A 11 10.70 -1.21 -13.40
CA VAL A 11 9.71 -1.61 -14.39
C VAL A 11 9.48 -3.12 -14.35
N GLU A 12 10.55 -3.91 -14.27
CA GLU A 12 10.45 -5.37 -14.18
C GLU A 12 9.69 -5.81 -12.93
N LYS A 13 9.94 -5.18 -11.79
CA LYS A 13 9.22 -5.47 -10.56
C LYS A 13 7.74 -5.09 -10.66
N ALA A 14 7.43 -3.96 -11.28
CA ALA A 14 6.06 -3.55 -11.51
C ALA A 14 5.29 -4.60 -12.34
N HIS A 15 5.91 -5.12 -13.39
CA HIS A 15 5.31 -6.19 -14.19
C HIS A 15 5.16 -7.48 -13.39
N LEU A 16 6.16 -7.83 -12.58
CA LEU A 16 6.12 -9.03 -11.75
C LEU A 16 4.93 -9.03 -10.79
N TYR A 17 4.58 -7.88 -10.23
CA TYR A 17 3.50 -7.77 -9.25
C TYR A 17 2.15 -7.39 -9.88
N GLU A 18 2.06 -7.27 -11.19
CA GLU A 18 0.84 -6.81 -11.87
C GLU A 18 -0.39 -7.65 -11.51
N ALA A 19 -0.27 -8.96 -11.54
CA ALA A 19 -1.40 -9.85 -11.23
C ALA A 19 -1.88 -9.69 -9.78
N GLU A 20 -0.95 -9.56 -8.83
CA GLU A 20 -1.29 -9.34 -7.42
C GLU A 20 -1.94 -7.98 -7.20
N MET A 21 -1.41 -6.93 -7.83
CA MET A 21 -1.97 -5.58 -7.74
C MET A 21 -3.38 -5.54 -8.32
N THR A 22 -3.59 -6.17 -9.45
CA THR A 22 -4.92 -6.24 -10.08
C THR A 22 -5.91 -6.96 -9.17
N ARG A 23 -5.51 -8.08 -8.59
CA ARG A 23 -6.36 -8.83 -7.66
C ARG A 23 -6.73 -8.00 -6.44
N PHE A 24 -5.75 -7.31 -5.87
CA PHE A 24 -5.98 -6.46 -4.71
C PHE A 24 -6.96 -5.32 -5.03
N LEU A 25 -6.77 -4.67 -6.17
CA LEU A 25 -7.69 -3.61 -6.61
C LEU A 25 -9.11 -4.15 -6.78
N ARG A 26 -9.26 -5.32 -7.39
CA ARG A 26 -10.57 -5.96 -7.55
C ARG A 26 -11.20 -6.31 -6.20
N ASP A 27 -10.41 -6.80 -5.25
CA ASP A 27 -10.88 -7.10 -3.91
C ASP A 27 -11.39 -5.83 -3.21
N MET A 28 -10.66 -4.71 -3.33
CA MET A 28 -11.09 -3.44 -2.75
C MET A 28 -12.39 -2.94 -3.37
N ILE A 29 -12.51 -3.02 -4.69
CA ILE A 29 -13.71 -2.57 -5.40
C ILE A 29 -14.92 -3.43 -5.02
N ALA A 30 -14.72 -4.71 -4.76
CA ALA A 30 -15.78 -5.63 -4.39
C ALA A 30 -16.34 -5.37 -2.98
N ILE A 31 -15.59 -4.65 -2.13
CA ILE A 31 -16.04 -4.31 -0.77
C ILE A 31 -16.85 -3.02 -0.83
N PRO A 32 -18.13 -3.02 -0.40
CA PRO A 32 -18.91 -1.79 -0.31
C PRO A 32 -18.22 -0.79 0.63
N SER A 33 -17.95 0.41 0.13
CA SER A 33 -17.27 1.45 0.90
C SER A 33 -17.92 2.81 0.71
N GLU A 34 -19.22 2.87 0.97
CA GLU A 34 -19.94 4.13 0.93
C GLU A 34 -19.46 5.07 2.03
N SER A 35 -19.73 6.36 1.85
CA SER A 35 -19.38 7.37 2.86
C SER A 35 -19.81 6.91 4.25
N CYS A 36 -18.89 6.98 5.21
CA CYS A 36 -19.07 6.55 6.60
C CYS A 36 -19.04 5.04 6.82
N ASP A 37 -18.85 4.22 5.78
CA ASP A 37 -18.72 2.77 5.93
C ASP A 37 -17.47 2.24 5.21
N GLU A 38 -16.34 2.87 5.47
CA GLU A 38 -15.06 2.53 4.85
C GLU A 38 -14.27 1.48 5.66
N LYS A 39 -14.78 1.08 6.82
CA LYS A 39 -14.07 0.21 7.76
C LYS A 39 -13.60 -1.10 7.13
N ARG A 40 -14.45 -1.74 6.34
CA ARG A 40 -14.13 -3.03 5.74
C ARG A 40 -13.01 -2.93 4.71
N VAL A 41 -13.07 -1.91 3.83
CA VAL A 41 -12.01 -1.71 2.84
C VAL A 41 -10.69 -1.30 3.51
N VAL A 42 -10.76 -0.49 4.56
CA VAL A 42 -9.58 -0.09 5.34
C VAL A 42 -8.91 -1.32 5.95
N HIS A 43 -9.68 -2.24 6.52
CA HIS A 43 -9.13 -3.48 7.07
C HIS A 43 -8.51 -4.36 5.98
N ARG A 44 -9.13 -4.42 4.80
CA ARG A 44 -8.56 -5.18 3.67
C ARG A 44 -7.22 -4.61 3.23
N ILE A 45 -7.09 -3.28 3.21
CA ILE A 45 -5.83 -2.61 2.87
C ILE A 45 -4.76 -2.95 3.93
N LYS A 46 -5.14 -2.90 5.20
CA LYS A 46 -4.23 -3.25 6.29
C LYS A 46 -3.72 -4.69 6.14
N GLU A 47 -4.61 -5.63 5.87
CA GLU A 47 -4.24 -7.03 5.64
C GLU A 47 -3.23 -7.17 4.50
N GLU A 48 -3.44 -6.45 3.40
CA GLU A 48 -2.54 -6.51 2.26
C GLU A 48 -1.16 -5.94 2.60
N MET A 49 -1.11 -4.82 3.30
CA MET A 49 0.16 -4.23 3.75
C MET A 49 0.94 -5.19 4.65
N GLU A 50 0.24 -5.85 5.56
CA GLU A 50 0.87 -6.85 6.43
C GLU A 50 1.37 -8.05 5.63
N ARG A 51 0.57 -8.51 4.67
CA ARG A 51 0.92 -9.65 3.82
C ARG A 51 2.17 -9.39 2.98
N VAL A 52 2.30 -8.19 2.41
CA VAL A 52 3.46 -7.87 1.57
C VAL A 52 4.69 -7.46 2.39
N GLY A 53 4.60 -7.39 3.70
CA GLY A 53 5.75 -7.24 4.58
C GLY A 53 6.09 -5.82 5.02
N PHE A 54 5.11 -4.94 5.16
CA PHE A 54 5.35 -3.64 5.79
C PHE A 54 5.86 -3.84 7.21
N ASP A 55 6.79 -3.00 7.64
CA ASP A 55 7.38 -3.11 8.98
C ASP A 55 6.40 -2.76 10.08
N LYS A 56 5.49 -1.83 9.80
CA LYS A 56 4.44 -1.43 10.73
C LYS A 56 3.22 -0.98 9.96
N VAL A 57 2.05 -1.40 10.39
CA VAL A 57 0.78 -0.94 9.81
C VAL A 57 -0.16 -0.57 10.96
N GLU A 58 -0.76 0.60 10.87
CA GLU A 58 -1.71 1.06 11.88
C GLU A 58 -2.88 1.79 11.24
N ILE A 59 -4.00 1.82 11.94
CA ILE A 59 -5.18 2.59 11.56
C ILE A 59 -5.32 3.70 12.59
N ASP A 60 -5.34 4.96 12.14
CA ASP A 60 -5.46 6.09 13.04
C ASP A 60 -6.92 6.31 13.46
N PRO A 61 -7.19 7.21 14.44
CA PRO A 61 -8.56 7.47 14.88
C PRO A 61 -9.47 8.06 13.80
N MET A 62 -8.90 8.62 12.73
CA MET A 62 -9.66 9.15 11.59
C MET A 62 -10.03 8.07 10.58
N GLY A 63 -9.55 6.85 10.76
CA GLY A 63 -9.78 5.74 9.83
C GLY A 63 -8.77 5.64 8.69
N ASN A 64 -7.66 6.37 8.75
CA ASN A 64 -6.58 6.25 7.76
C ASN A 64 -5.70 5.05 8.05
N VAL A 65 -5.24 4.37 7.00
CA VAL A 65 -4.24 3.31 7.13
C VAL A 65 -2.86 3.90 6.89
N LEU A 66 -1.97 3.68 7.85
CA LEU A 66 -0.59 4.15 7.79
C LEU A 66 0.35 2.96 7.76
N GLY A 67 1.13 2.84 6.70
CA GLY A 67 2.13 1.78 6.55
C GLY A 67 3.53 2.35 6.53
N TYR A 68 4.45 1.69 7.22
CA TYR A 68 5.85 2.12 7.35
C TYR A 68 6.77 1.04 6.84
N ILE A 69 7.74 1.43 6.02
CA ILE A 69 8.77 0.54 5.48
C ILE A 69 10.13 1.21 5.67
N GLY A 70 11.06 0.45 6.23
CA GLY A 70 12.44 0.90 6.41
C GLY A 70 12.66 1.72 7.66
N HIS A 71 13.91 2.05 7.92
CA HIS A 71 14.35 2.70 9.15
C HIS A 71 15.43 3.77 8.90
N GLY A 72 15.56 4.23 7.65
CA GLY A 72 16.56 5.22 7.30
C GLY A 72 16.28 6.61 7.88
N PRO A 73 17.25 7.52 7.81
CA PRO A 73 17.10 8.86 8.36
C PRO A 73 16.22 9.79 7.52
N ARG A 74 15.94 9.39 6.27
CA ARG A 74 15.07 10.17 5.37
C ARG A 74 13.70 9.54 5.32
N LEU A 75 12.68 10.39 5.29
CA LEU A 75 11.29 9.95 5.21
C LEU A 75 10.67 10.41 3.89
N LEU A 76 10.15 9.46 3.13
CA LEU A 76 9.34 9.72 1.95
C LEU A 76 7.90 9.32 2.27
N ALA A 77 6.98 10.26 2.13
CA ALA A 77 5.56 9.98 2.34
C ALA A 77 4.83 9.91 1.00
N MET A 78 3.99 8.89 0.84
CA MET A 78 3.10 8.74 -0.31
C MET A 78 1.67 8.66 0.20
N ASP A 79 0.75 9.32 -0.50
CA ASP A 79 -0.64 9.44 -0.09
C ASP A 79 -1.56 8.97 -1.22
N ALA A 80 -2.59 8.23 -0.87
CA ALA A 80 -3.60 7.80 -1.83
C ALA A 80 -4.98 7.84 -1.17
N HIS A 81 -5.95 8.31 -1.92
CA HIS A 81 -7.34 8.42 -1.46
C HIS A 81 -8.16 7.19 -1.86
N ILE A 82 -9.12 6.84 -1.03
CA ILE A 82 -10.08 5.78 -1.31
C ILE A 82 -11.52 6.30 -1.27
#